data_42de9f7e7d89ec8dadf22f1151668e84
#
_entry.id   42de9f7e7d89ec8dadf22f1151668e84
#
_cell.length_a   1.000
_cell.length_b   1.000
_cell.length_c   1.000
_cell.angle_alpha   90.00
_cell.angle_beta   90.00
_cell.angle_gamma   90.00
#
_symmetry.space_group_name_H-M   'P 1'
#
loop_
_entity.id
_entity.type
_entity.pdbx_description
1 polymer ?
#
loop_
_entity_poly.entity_id
_entity_poly.type
_entity_poly.pdbx_seq_one_letter_code
_entity_poly.pdbx_strand_id
1 'polypeptide(L)'
;MKRADLALYRAKEKGKATYHFFEPELDAHARLRSQTEQEMRAALERGEFELVYHPLYSLAEKRITGFEGLVRWNHPSRGLVLPGEFIALAEETGLILPLGEWVLREACQQASAWPDDLTVSVNITPKHFNYSGLPSTIVQALSNSGLAAHRLEIEVTESIFTADT
;
A
#
# COMPACT_ATOMS: atom_id res chain seq x y z
N MET A 1 23.96 -20.31 20.75
CA MET A 1 24.40 -20.48 19.35
C MET A 1 23.65 -19.59 18.40
N LYS A 2 22.32 -19.56 18.31
CA LYS A 2 21.55 -18.73 17.34
C LYS A 2 21.87 -17.21 17.31
N ARG A 3 22.23 -16.61 18.45
CA ARG A 3 22.52 -15.16 18.56
C ARG A 3 23.88 -14.76 17.98
N ALA A 4 24.89 -15.60 18.15
CA ALA A 4 26.22 -15.38 17.60
C ALA A 4 26.22 -15.56 16.06
N ASP A 5 25.45 -16.52 15.56
CA ASP A 5 25.34 -16.77 14.13
C ASP A 5 24.65 -15.59 13.39
N LEU A 6 23.65 -14.94 14.02
CA LEU A 6 22.97 -13.76 13.47
C LEU A 6 23.89 -12.55 13.42
N ALA A 7 24.69 -12.32 14.48
CA ALA A 7 25.69 -11.25 14.52
C ALA A 7 26.78 -11.45 13.45
N LEU A 8 27.21 -12.71 13.26
CA LEU A 8 28.19 -13.08 12.24
C LEU A 8 27.66 -12.90 10.81
N TYR A 9 26.41 -13.23 10.57
CA TYR A 9 25.76 -13.05 9.27
C TYR A 9 25.70 -11.55 8.89
N ARG A 10 25.27 -10.68 9.81
CA ARG A 10 25.22 -9.22 9.60
C ARG A 10 26.60 -8.58 9.43
N ALA A 11 27.63 -9.08 10.12
CA ALA A 11 29.00 -8.63 9.92
C ALA A 11 29.51 -8.98 8.52
N LYS A 12 29.05 -10.08 7.93
CA LYS A 12 29.39 -10.47 6.55
C LYS A 12 28.70 -9.61 5.49
N GLU A 13 27.46 -9.18 5.71
CA GLU A 13 26.73 -8.30 4.78
C GLU A 13 27.31 -6.89 4.71
N LYS A 14 27.87 -6.36 5.80
CA LYS A 14 28.42 -5.00 5.89
C LYS A 14 29.93 -4.86 5.62
N GLY A 15 30.56 -5.84 4.98
CA GLY A 15 31.93 -5.65 4.46
C GLY A 15 33.06 -6.36 5.20
N LYS A 16 32.84 -7.46 5.92
CA LYS A 16 33.82 -8.45 6.43
C LYS A 16 34.92 -7.99 7.40
N ALA A 17 35.01 -6.71 7.76
CA ALA A 17 36.06 -6.20 8.69
C ALA A 17 35.44 -5.51 9.94
N THR A 18 34.22 -5.85 10.33
CA THR A 18 33.53 -5.25 11.45
C THR A 18 32.87 -6.32 12.34
N TYR A 19 32.70 -6.02 13.61
CA TYR A 19 31.90 -6.81 14.54
C TYR A 19 30.60 -6.05 14.84
N HIS A 20 29.52 -6.78 14.96
CA HIS A 20 28.25 -6.25 15.43
C HIS A 20 27.92 -6.84 16.79
N PHE A 21 27.63 -5.98 17.76
CA PHE A 21 27.00 -6.42 19.01
C PHE A 21 25.56 -6.83 18.73
N PHE A 22 25.10 -7.85 19.41
CA PHE A 22 23.68 -8.19 19.45
C PHE A 22 22.96 -7.07 20.20
N GLU A 23 22.20 -6.25 19.48
CA GLU A 23 21.34 -5.23 20.07
C GLU A 23 19.93 -5.82 20.17
N PRO A 24 19.41 -6.05 21.39
CA PRO A 24 18.08 -6.64 21.58
C PRO A 24 16.96 -5.83 20.89
N GLU A 25 17.12 -4.52 20.82
CA GLU A 25 16.16 -3.61 20.18
C GLU A 25 16.11 -3.80 18.66
N LEU A 26 17.25 -3.96 18.00
CA LEU A 26 17.32 -4.23 16.56
C LEU A 26 16.71 -5.59 16.19
N ASP A 27 16.91 -6.59 17.06
CA ASP A 27 16.30 -7.91 16.87
C ASP A 27 14.78 -7.87 17.08
N ALA A 28 14.31 -7.10 18.07
CA ALA A 28 12.89 -6.88 18.31
C ALA A 28 12.21 -6.17 17.14
N HIS A 29 12.83 -5.11 16.58
CA HIS A 29 12.34 -4.42 15.39
C HIS A 29 12.29 -5.33 14.17
N ALA A 30 13.32 -6.14 13.94
CA ALA A 30 13.35 -7.08 12.81
C ALA A 30 12.27 -8.15 12.93
N ARG A 31 11.99 -8.64 14.15
CA ARG A 31 10.91 -9.60 14.40
C ARG A 31 9.54 -8.99 14.19
N LEU A 32 9.30 -7.80 14.74
CA LEU A 32 8.02 -7.10 14.58
C LEU A 32 7.74 -6.85 13.10
N ARG A 33 8.75 -6.42 12.35
CA ARG A 33 8.65 -6.18 10.91
C ARG A 33 8.31 -7.45 10.13
N SER A 34 8.99 -8.57 10.42
CA SER A 34 8.70 -9.87 9.80
C SER A 34 7.31 -10.38 10.16
N GLN A 35 6.88 -10.16 11.40
CA GLN A 35 5.54 -10.50 11.84
C GLN A 35 4.48 -9.67 11.10
N THR A 36 4.64 -8.35 11.03
CA THR A 36 3.72 -7.45 10.33
C THR A 36 3.62 -7.79 8.84
N GLU A 37 4.74 -8.17 8.18
CA GLU A 37 4.73 -8.65 6.80
C GLU A 37 3.86 -9.91 6.62
N GLN A 38 4.02 -10.89 7.51
CA GLN A 38 3.21 -12.11 7.46
C GLN A 38 1.73 -11.82 7.72
N GLU A 39 1.43 -10.96 8.69
CA GLU A 39 0.06 -10.52 9.01
C GLU A 39 -0.58 -9.81 7.83
N MET A 40 0.14 -8.90 7.14
CA MET A 40 -0.36 -8.21 5.94
C MET A 40 -0.67 -9.17 4.78
N ARG A 41 0.18 -10.17 4.57
CA ARG A 41 -0.05 -11.19 3.54
C ARG A 41 -1.32 -11.98 3.83
N ALA A 42 -1.51 -12.40 5.07
CA ALA A 42 -2.72 -13.07 5.51
C ALA A 42 -3.96 -12.14 5.47
N ALA A 43 -3.78 -10.86 5.77
CA ALA A 43 -4.84 -9.85 5.74
C ALA A 43 -5.45 -9.67 4.33
N LEU A 44 -4.63 -9.71 3.28
CA LEU A 44 -5.10 -9.67 1.90
C LEU A 44 -6.01 -10.86 1.55
N GLU A 45 -5.66 -12.05 2.05
CA GLU A 45 -6.44 -13.26 1.83
C GLU A 45 -7.72 -13.30 2.67
N ARG A 46 -7.69 -12.72 3.87
CA ARG A 46 -8.82 -12.73 4.82
C ARG A 46 -9.78 -11.57 4.65
N GLY A 47 -9.48 -10.61 3.78
CA GLY A 47 -10.32 -9.42 3.60
C GLY A 47 -10.31 -8.48 4.81
N GLU A 48 -9.15 -8.33 5.46
CA GLU A 48 -8.99 -7.42 6.61
C GLU A 48 -8.74 -5.97 6.18
N PHE A 49 -8.53 -5.71 4.88
CA PHE A 49 -8.44 -4.36 4.35
C PHE A 49 -9.81 -3.83 3.95
N GLU A 50 -10.00 -2.53 4.12
CA GLU A 50 -11.17 -1.80 3.65
C GLU A 50 -10.77 -0.47 3.02
N LEU A 51 -11.65 0.11 2.18
CA LEU A 51 -11.55 1.48 1.71
C LEU A 51 -12.56 2.36 2.45
N VAL A 52 -12.05 3.46 3.00
CA VAL A 52 -12.89 4.58 3.44
C VAL A 52 -12.80 5.69 2.40
N TYR A 53 -13.88 6.43 2.21
CA TYR A 53 -14.01 7.41 1.14
C TYR A 53 -14.09 8.82 1.68
N HIS A 54 -13.11 9.65 1.31
CA HIS A 54 -13.07 11.06 1.69
C HIS A 54 -13.65 11.91 0.56
N PRO A 55 -14.68 12.74 0.81
CA PRO A 55 -15.33 13.50 -0.24
C PRO A 55 -14.43 14.61 -0.80
N LEU A 56 -14.39 14.72 -2.12
CA LEU A 56 -13.73 15.77 -2.88
C LEU A 56 -14.77 16.83 -3.24
N TYR A 57 -14.59 18.05 -2.76
CA TYR A 57 -15.54 19.15 -2.97
C TYR A 57 -15.00 20.19 -3.95
N SER A 58 -15.69 20.41 -5.04
CA SER A 58 -15.38 21.49 -6.00
C SER A 58 -15.90 22.82 -5.49
N LEU A 59 -14.99 23.77 -5.20
CA LEU A 59 -15.35 25.13 -4.83
C LEU A 59 -16.02 25.89 -5.97
N ALA A 60 -15.66 25.61 -7.22
CA ALA A 60 -16.22 26.24 -8.40
C ALA A 60 -17.66 25.77 -8.66
N GLU A 61 -17.90 24.47 -8.56
CA GLU A 61 -19.21 23.85 -8.80
C GLU A 61 -20.10 23.81 -7.56
N LYS A 62 -19.51 24.08 -6.38
CA LYS A 62 -20.17 24.06 -5.06
C LYS A 62 -20.88 22.73 -4.75
N ARG A 63 -20.25 21.61 -5.16
CA ARG A 63 -20.76 20.26 -4.95
C ARG A 63 -19.64 19.25 -4.71
N ILE A 64 -19.98 18.07 -4.25
CA ILE A 64 -19.07 16.92 -4.24
C ILE A 64 -18.93 16.45 -5.70
N THR A 65 -17.69 16.26 -6.15
CA THR A 65 -17.34 15.79 -7.50
C THR A 65 -16.78 14.38 -7.50
N GLY A 66 -16.38 13.88 -6.35
CA GLY A 66 -15.81 12.54 -6.24
C GLY A 66 -15.43 12.18 -4.81
N PHE A 67 -14.72 11.08 -4.68
CA PHE A 67 -14.20 10.60 -3.41
C PHE A 67 -12.80 10.04 -3.57
N GLU A 68 -11.93 10.32 -2.59
CA GLU A 68 -10.62 9.69 -2.46
C GLU A 68 -10.75 8.39 -1.66
N GLY A 69 -10.31 7.27 -2.26
CA GLY A 69 -10.26 5.97 -1.62
C GLY A 69 -9.01 5.81 -0.77
N LEU A 70 -9.20 5.70 0.53
CA LEU A 70 -8.13 5.61 1.51
C LEU A 70 -8.14 4.23 2.18
N VAL A 71 -7.10 3.44 1.96
CA VAL A 71 -6.99 2.10 2.55
C VAL A 71 -6.88 2.16 4.07
N ARG A 72 -7.53 1.20 4.73
CA ARG A 72 -7.46 0.95 6.17
C ARG A 72 -7.26 -0.55 6.39
N TRP A 73 -6.57 -0.91 7.45
CA TRP A 73 -6.39 -2.30 7.84
C TRP A 73 -7.08 -2.58 9.17
N ASN A 74 -8.14 -3.37 9.13
CA ASN A 74 -8.89 -3.84 10.30
C ASN A 74 -8.18 -5.05 10.90
N HIS A 75 -7.11 -4.78 11.65
CA HIS A 75 -6.28 -5.84 12.24
C HIS A 75 -7.00 -6.51 13.42
N PRO A 76 -7.09 -7.86 13.47
CA PRO A 76 -7.90 -8.57 14.45
C PRO A 76 -7.50 -8.34 15.91
N SER A 77 -6.24 -8.03 16.19
CA SER A 77 -5.76 -7.79 17.57
C SER A 77 -5.33 -6.34 17.85
N ARG A 78 -5.03 -5.54 16.79
CA ARG A 78 -4.57 -4.14 16.92
C ARG A 78 -5.70 -3.13 16.67
N GLY A 79 -6.85 -3.59 16.16
CA GLY A 79 -7.91 -2.72 15.69
C GLY A 79 -7.56 -2.02 14.38
N LEU A 80 -8.03 -0.80 14.19
CA LEU A 80 -7.81 -0.03 12.96
C LEU A 80 -6.36 0.44 12.86
N VAL A 81 -5.64 -0.04 11.84
CA VAL A 81 -4.25 0.33 11.53
C VAL A 81 -4.26 1.27 10.33
N LEU A 82 -3.59 2.42 10.47
CA LEU A 82 -3.55 3.46 9.44
C LEU A 82 -2.44 3.24 8.41
N PRO A 83 -2.57 3.77 7.17
CA PRO A 83 -1.60 3.58 6.09
C PRO A 83 -0.15 3.90 6.46
N GLY A 84 0.07 4.96 7.24
CA GLY A 84 1.41 5.35 7.71
C GLY A 84 2.15 4.27 8.51
N GLU A 85 1.46 3.27 9.03
CA GLU A 85 2.06 2.20 9.81
C GLU A 85 2.49 1.00 8.96
N PHE A 86 1.92 0.81 7.76
CA PHE A 86 2.17 -0.39 6.98
C PHE A 86 2.57 -0.16 5.52
N ILE A 87 2.28 0.99 4.91
CA ILE A 87 2.58 1.24 3.48
C ILE A 87 4.08 1.16 3.20
N ALA A 88 4.93 1.76 4.04
CA ALA A 88 6.38 1.69 3.87
C ALA A 88 6.88 0.23 3.89
N LEU A 89 6.37 -0.59 4.81
CA LEU A 89 6.70 -2.01 4.86
C LEU A 89 6.17 -2.76 3.65
N ALA A 90 4.95 -2.45 3.19
CA ALA A 90 4.39 -3.03 1.98
C ALA A 90 5.25 -2.74 0.74
N GLU A 91 5.77 -1.51 0.63
CA GLU A 91 6.70 -1.14 -0.44
C GLU A 91 7.99 -1.94 -0.36
N GLU A 92 8.64 -2.00 0.81
CA GLU A 92 9.89 -2.71 0.99
C GLU A 92 9.78 -4.21 0.68
N THR A 93 8.69 -4.84 1.11
CA THR A 93 8.45 -6.28 0.94
C THR A 93 7.81 -6.66 -0.40
N GLY A 94 7.37 -5.67 -1.19
CA GLY A 94 6.65 -5.88 -2.45
C GLY A 94 5.16 -6.17 -2.30
N LEU A 95 4.64 -6.22 -1.08
CA LEU A 95 3.20 -6.39 -0.81
C LEU A 95 2.36 -5.21 -1.29
N ILE A 96 2.99 -4.07 -1.58
CA ILE A 96 2.31 -2.91 -2.16
C ILE A 96 1.65 -3.23 -3.51
N LEU A 97 2.21 -4.17 -4.29
CA LEU A 97 1.64 -4.55 -5.59
C LEU A 97 0.29 -5.27 -5.43
N PRO A 98 0.19 -6.41 -4.71
CA PRO A 98 -1.11 -7.06 -4.52
C PRO A 98 -2.10 -6.22 -3.71
N LEU A 99 -1.61 -5.36 -2.79
CA LEU A 99 -2.47 -4.41 -2.08
C LEU A 99 -3.05 -3.36 -3.04
N GLY A 100 -2.23 -2.81 -3.92
CA GLY A 100 -2.68 -1.83 -4.92
C GLY A 100 -3.64 -2.42 -5.95
N GLU A 101 -3.43 -3.67 -6.37
CA GLU A 101 -4.40 -4.40 -7.22
C GLU A 101 -5.75 -4.53 -6.52
N TRP A 102 -5.74 -4.87 -5.23
CA TRP A 102 -6.96 -4.96 -4.43
C TRP A 102 -7.64 -3.58 -4.30
N VAL A 103 -6.89 -2.52 -3.99
CA VAL A 103 -7.40 -1.14 -3.88
C VAL A 103 -8.06 -0.69 -5.17
N LEU A 104 -7.41 -0.86 -6.33
CA LEU A 104 -7.96 -0.49 -7.63
C LEU A 104 -9.25 -1.23 -7.95
N ARG A 105 -9.28 -2.54 -7.71
CA ARG A 105 -10.47 -3.36 -7.93
C ARG A 105 -11.63 -2.92 -7.05
N GLU A 106 -11.38 -2.75 -5.76
CA GLU A 106 -12.40 -2.36 -4.77
C GLU A 106 -12.93 -0.94 -5.06
N ALA A 107 -12.05 0.03 -5.32
CA ALA A 107 -12.43 1.40 -5.65
C ALA A 107 -13.31 1.47 -6.90
N CYS A 108 -12.91 0.78 -7.97
CA CYS A 108 -13.71 0.73 -9.20
C CYS A 108 -15.06 0.05 -8.99
N GLN A 109 -15.10 -1.04 -8.22
CA GLN A 109 -16.33 -1.75 -7.92
C GLN A 109 -17.31 -0.90 -7.12
N GLN A 110 -16.85 -0.18 -6.10
CA GLN A 110 -17.68 0.72 -5.30
C GLN A 110 -18.16 1.93 -6.14
N ALA A 111 -17.25 2.55 -6.88
CA ALA A 111 -17.58 3.71 -7.70
C ALA A 111 -18.57 3.40 -8.82
N SER A 112 -18.61 2.16 -9.32
CA SER A 112 -19.57 1.76 -10.36
C SER A 112 -21.03 1.86 -9.91
N ALA A 113 -21.28 1.82 -8.60
CA ALA A 113 -22.62 1.98 -8.02
C ALA A 113 -22.97 3.44 -7.68
N TRP A 114 -22.05 4.39 -7.84
CA TRP A 114 -22.30 5.80 -7.56
C TRP A 114 -22.92 6.52 -8.79
N PRO A 115 -23.52 7.71 -8.60
CA PRO A 115 -23.93 8.55 -9.70
C PRO A 115 -22.82 8.78 -10.73
N ASP A 116 -23.16 8.85 -12.02
CA ASP A 116 -22.21 8.88 -13.13
C ASP A 116 -21.30 10.12 -13.17
N ASP A 117 -21.67 11.17 -12.48
CA ASP A 117 -20.92 12.43 -12.39
C ASP A 117 -19.91 12.46 -11.21
N LEU A 118 -19.77 11.36 -10.47
CA LEU A 118 -18.80 11.25 -9.38
C LEU A 118 -17.59 10.42 -9.81
N THR A 119 -16.39 10.91 -9.46
CA THR A 119 -15.12 10.22 -9.69
C THR A 119 -14.65 9.49 -8.41
N VAL A 120 -13.76 8.54 -8.58
CA VAL A 120 -12.97 7.94 -7.49
C VAL A 120 -11.50 8.16 -7.76
N SER A 121 -10.77 8.69 -6.79
CA SER A 121 -9.31 8.77 -6.84
C SER A 121 -8.66 7.74 -5.92
N VAL A 122 -7.53 7.17 -6.36
CA VAL A 122 -6.73 6.22 -5.62
C VAL A 122 -5.26 6.61 -5.66
N ASN A 123 -4.61 6.50 -4.51
CA ASN A 123 -3.19 6.78 -4.37
C ASN A 123 -2.32 5.64 -4.89
N ILE A 124 -1.34 5.96 -5.71
CA ILE A 124 -0.34 5.03 -6.25
C ILE A 124 1.05 5.42 -5.73
N THR A 125 1.77 4.47 -5.15
CA THR A 125 3.13 4.69 -4.67
C THR A 125 4.16 4.62 -5.82
N PRO A 126 5.38 5.17 -5.64
CA PRO A 126 6.45 5.10 -6.63
C PRO A 126 6.75 3.68 -7.11
N LYS A 127 6.78 2.73 -6.19
CA LYS A 127 7.06 1.33 -6.51
C LYS A 127 5.95 0.70 -7.37
N HIS A 128 4.72 1.05 -7.08
CA HIS A 128 3.57 0.59 -7.86
C HIS A 128 3.53 1.26 -9.24
N PHE A 129 3.83 2.57 -9.31
CA PHE A 129 3.89 3.32 -10.56
C PHE A 129 4.93 2.74 -11.54
N ASN A 130 6.10 2.36 -11.03
CA ASN A 130 7.18 1.75 -11.82
C ASN A 130 6.94 0.26 -12.16
N TYR A 131 5.88 -0.34 -11.67
CA TYR A 131 5.53 -1.72 -12.02
C TYR A 131 4.91 -1.78 -13.41
N SER A 132 5.54 -2.52 -14.31
CA SER A 132 5.10 -2.65 -15.71
C SER A 132 3.70 -3.26 -15.88
N GLY A 133 3.20 -3.95 -14.88
CA GLY A 133 1.85 -4.52 -14.84
C GLY A 133 0.73 -3.54 -14.47
N LEU A 134 1.04 -2.34 -13.96
CA LEU A 134 0.03 -1.37 -13.52
C LEU A 134 -1.01 -1.02 -14.59
N PRO A 135 -0.66 -0.75 -15.86
CA PRO A 135 -1.66 -0.47 -16.89
C PRO A 135 -2.66 -1.61 -17.09
N SER A 136 -2.18 -2.87 -17.08
CA SER A 136 -3.06 -4.03 -17.23
C SER A 136 -3.96 -4.21 -16.00
N THR A 137 -3.45 -3.96 -14.80
CA THR A 137 -4.24 -3.98 -13.56
C THR A 137 -5.38 -2.94 -13.60
N ILE A 138 -5.09 -1.71 -14.04
CA ILE A 138 -6.11 -0.65 -14.19
C ILE A 138 -7.18 -1.07 -15.20
N VAL A 139 -6.77 -1.51 -16.39
CA VAL A 139 -7.71 -1.97 -17.43
C VAL A 139 -8.60 -3.11 -16.90
N GLN A 140 -8.03 -4.04 -16.16
CA GLN A 140 -8.76 -5.17 -15.61
C GLN A 140 -9.77 -4.73 -14.53
N ALA A 141 -9.38 -3.79 -13.64
CA ALA A 141 -10.27 -3.24 -12.62
C ALA A 141 -11.47 -2.52 -13.25
N LEU A 142 -11.24 -1.68 -14.28
CA LEU A 142 -12.28 -0.99 -15.02
C LEU A 142 -13.21 -1.96 -15.77
N SER A 143 -12.64 -2.96 -16.46
CA SER A 143 -13.43 -3.95 -17.21
C SER A 143 -14.30 -4.81 -16.29
N ASN A 144 -13.77 -5.21 -15.13
CA ASN A 144 -14.51 -6.07 -14.20
C ASN A 144 -15.62 -5.32 -13.46
N SER A 145 -15.44 -4.03 -13.19
CA SER A 145 -16.42 -3.20 -12.48
C SER A 145 -17.45 -2.55 -13.41
N GLY A 146 -17.12 -2.40 -14.71
CA GLY A 146 -17.91 -1.60 -15.65
C GLY A 146 -17.78 -0.10 -15.44
N LEU A 147 -16.88 0.37 -14.57
CA LEU A 147 -16.66 1.79 -14.35
C LEU A 147 -16.08 2.46 -15.61
N ALA A 148 -16.65 3.58 -16.03
CA ALA A 148 -16.11 4.36 -17.14
C ALA A 148 -14.72 4.92 -16.78
N ALA A 149 -13.75 4.78 -17.67
CA ALA A 149 -12.33 5.09 -17.37
C ALA A 149 -12.10 6.54 -16.91
N HIS A 150 -12.89 7.50 -17.41
CA HIS A 150 -12.80 8.91 -17.02
C HIS A 150 -13.26 9.18 -15.58
N ARG A 151 -13.86 8.20 -14.90
CA ARG A 151 -14.30 8.29 -13.51
C ARG A 151 -13.25 7.76 -12.52
N LEU A 152 -12.17 7.14 -13.00
CA LEU A 152 -11.03 6.72 -12.16
C LEU A 152 -9.89 7.73 -12.29
N GLU A 153 -9.47 8.30 -11.18
CA GLU A 153 -8.32 9.19 -11.07
C GLU A 153 -7.20 8.46 -10.32
N ILE A 154 -5.98 8.57 -10.85
CA ILE A 154 -4.79 7.99 -10.23
C ILE A 154 -3.96 9.14 -9.64
N GLU A 155 -3.83 9.15 -8.33
CA GLU A 155 -3.03 10.13 -7.62
C GLU A 155 -1.62 9.58 -7.37
N VAL A 156 -0.63 10.40 -7.76
CA VAL A 156 0.78 10.05 -7.67
C VAL A 156 1.43 10.96 -6.64
N THR A 157 2.03 10.39 -5.59
CA THR A 157 2.67 11.19 -4.55
C THR A 157 3.95 11.85 -5.04
N GLU A 158 4.28 13.06 -4.56
CA GLU A 158 5.47 13.84 -4.96
C GLU A 158 6.79 13.08 -4.86
N SER A 159 6.89 12.07 -3.99
CA SER A 159 8.08 11.23 -3.84
C SER A 159 8.50 10.48 -5.12
N ILE A 160 7.63 10.38 -6.12
CA ILE A 160 7.98 9.78 -7.43
C ILE A 160 8.94 10.69 -8.21
N PHE A 161 8.81 12.00 -8.08
CA PHE A 161 9.60 12.97 -8.84
C PHE A 161 10.97 13.29 -8.22
N THR A 162 11.22 12.85 -6.99
CA THR A 162 12.48 13.12 -6.26
C THR A 162 13.48 11.97 -6.30
N ALA A 163 13.13 10.82 -6.85
CA ALA A 163 13.98 9.62 -6.90
C ALA A 163 15.06 9.63 -8.01
N ASP A 164 15.06 10.63 -8.92
CA ASP A 164 15.97 10.72 -10.07
C ASP A 164 16.93 11.93 -10.01
N THR A 165 17.36 12.35 -8.80
CA THR A 165 18.37 13.43 -8.70
C THR A 165 19.60 12.97 -7.93
#